data_723fa511789ca5576ab243e594e9c549
#
_entry.id   723fa511789ca5576ab243e594e9c549
#
_cell.length_a   1.000
_cell.length_b   1.000
_cell.length_c   1.000
_cell.angle_alpha   90.00
_cell.angle_beta   90.00
_cell.angle_gamma   90.00
#
_symmetry.space_group_name_H-M   'P 1'
#
loop_
_entity.id
_entity.type
_entity.pdbx_description
1 polymer ?
#
loop_
_entity_poly.entity_id
_entity_poly.type
_entity_poly.pdbx_seq_one_letter_code
_entity_poly.pdbx_strand_id
1 'polypeptide(L)'
;FSIIVFFPTFKKDFGFFDEDLPACEDYDYWLRYSAKEDVIFIDEPLIIKKGGHSDQLSGVHWGMDRFRIRSLEKLLNEPGIKLVHKNDAIREVILKLAILINGSQKRKKFAYADSMLQKKQYWENILMRDEDD
;
A
#
# COMPACT_ATOMS: atom_id res chain seq x y z
N PHE A 1 -0.91 15.62 -1.19
CA PHE A 1 -2.10 15.83 -2.03
C PHE A 1 -1.90 15.04 -3.31
N SER A 2 -2.84 14.14 -3.66
CA SER A 2 -2.75 13.40 -4.92
C SER A 2 -3.94 13.78 -5.78
N ILE A 3 -3.67 14.21 -7.02
CA ILE A 3 -4.70 14.39 -8.04
C ILE A 3 -4.49 13.31 -9.08
N ILE A 4 -5.56 12.65 -9.39
CA ILE A 4 -5.56 11.54 -10.31
C ILE A 4 -6.44 11.92 -11.49
N VAL A 5 -5.87 11.89 -12.68
CA VAL A 5 -6.59 12.17 -13.94
C VAL A 5 -6.87 10.85 -14.63
N PHE A 6 -8.14 10.58 -14.91
CA PHE A 6 -8.59 9.38 -15.60
C PHE A 6 -8.56 9.53 -17.11
N PHE A 7 -8.01 8.53 -17.81
CA PHE A 7 -8.15 8.37 -19.25
C PHE A 7 -9.15 7.25 -19.59
N PRO A 8 -9.90 7.32 -20.71
CA PRO A 8 -10.93 6.34 -21.06
C PRO A 8 -10.46 4.89 -21.23
N THR A 9 -9.19 4.67 -21.51
CA THR A 9 -8.56 3.33 -21.68
C THR A 9 -8.29 2.59 -20.38
N PHE A 10 -8.50 3.22 -19.27
CA PHE A 10 -8.06 2.81 -17.94
C PHE A 10 -8.62 1.46 -17.47
N LYS A 11 -9.88 1.15 -17.77
CA LYS A 11 -10.54 -0.08 -17.29
C LYS A 11 -10.09 -1.35 -18.00
N LYS A 12 -9.58 -1.24 -19.22
CA LYS A 12 -9.34 -2.40 -20.08
C LYS A 12 -8.10 -3.20 -19.66
N ASP A 13 -7.08 -2.50 -19.18
CA ASP A 13 -5.76 -3.08 -18.96
C ASP A 13 -5.45 -3.38 -17.46
N PHE A 14 -6.18 -2.73 -16.54
CA PHE A 14 -5.93 -2.82 -15.09
C PHE A 14 -7.09 -3.43 -14.28
N GLY A 15 -8.23 -3.72 -14.93
CA GLY A 15 -9.40 -4.28 -14.26
C GLY A 15 -10.15 -3.28 -13.38
N PHE A 16 -10.88 -3.80 -12.41
CA PHE A 16 -11.68 -3.03 -11.45
C PHE A 16 -10.99 -2.93 -10.10
N PHE A 17 -11.61 -2.19 -9.18
CA PHE A 17 -11.23 -2.20 -7.78
C PHE A 17 -11.37 -3.60 -7.20
N ASP A 18 -10.49 -3.95 -6.25
CA ASP A 18 -10.56 -5.22 -5.54
C ASP A 18 -11.70 -5.17 -4.51
N GLU A 19 -12.80 -5.88 -4.80
CA GLU A 19 -13.98 -5.93 -3.94
C GLU A 19 -13.74 -6.71 -2.64
N ASP A 20 -12.65 -7.48 -2.54
CA ASP A 20 -12.24 -8.17 -1.32
C ASP A 20 -11.52 -7.24 -0.33
N LEU A 21 -11.24 -6.00 -0.73
CA LEU A 21 -10.64 -4.98 0.13
C LEU A 21 -11.74 -4.11 0.75
N PRO A 22 -12.00 -4.19 2.06
CA PRO A 22 -13.03 -3.36 2.72
C PRO A 22 -12.63 -1.89 2.83
N ALA A 23 -11.38 -1.55 2.53
CA ALA A 23 -10.84 -0.21 2.43
C ALA A 23 -9.50 -0.22 1.68
N CYS A 24 -9.06 0.94 1.16
CA CYS A 24 -7.84 1.11 0.36
C CYS A 24 -7.91 0.40 -1.01
N GLU A 25 -9.07 0.18 -1.55
CA GLU A 25 -9.30 -0.33 -2.91
C GLU A 25 -8.71 0.61 -3.97
N ASP A 26 -8.73 1.91 -3.71
CA ASP A 26 -8.08 2.94 -4.52
C ASP A 26 -6.55 2.80 -4.49
N TYR A 27 -5.99 2.56 -3.30
CA TYR A 27 -4.56 2.32 -3.13
C TYR A 27 -4.09 1.08 -3.90
N ASP A 28 -4.81 -0.04 -3.83
CA ASP A 28 -4.54 -1.26 -4.61
C ASP A 28 -4.53 -0.98 -6.11
N TYR A 29 -5.54 -0.26 -6.57
CA TYR A 29 -5.67 0.08 -7.98
C TYR A 29 -4.49 0.92 -8.48
N TRP A 30 -4.09 1.94 -7.71
CA TRP A 30 -2.98 2.81 -8.07
C TRP A 30 -1.63 2.12 -8.03
N LEU A 31 -1.42 1.18 -7.13
CA LEU A 31 -0.22 0.34 -7.10
C LEU A 31 -0.09 -0.48 -8.38
N ARG A 32 -1.15 -1.16 -8.80
CA ARG A 32 -1.17 -1.96 -10.03
C ARG A 32 -0.93 -1.10 -11.28
N TYR A 33 -1.47 0.11 -11.28
CA TYR A 33 -1.29 1.05 -12.37
C TYR A 33 0.16 1.56 -12.41
N SER A 34 0.66 2.15 -11.33
CA SER A 34 2.00 2.77 -11.29
C SER A 34 3.15 1.77 -11.43
N ALA A 35 2.91 0.49 -11.22
CA ALA A 35 3.89 -0.56 -11.49
C ALA A 35 4.11 -0.82 -12.98
N LYS A 36 3.17 -0.42 -13.85
CA LYS A 36 3.19 -0.68 -15.29
C LYS A 36 3.29 0.58 -16.14
N GLU A 37 2.69 1.67 -15.64
CA GLU A 37 2.55 2.94 -16.36
C GLU A 37 3.15 4.09 -15.57
N ASP A 38 3.63 5.09 -16.27
CA ASP A 38 4.15 6.32 -15.67
C ASP A 38 3.00 7.18 -15.10
N VAL A 39 3.25 7.79 -13.94
CA VAL A 39 2.34 8.73 -13.29
C VAL A 39 2.94 10.11 -13.32
N ILE A 40 2.21 11.09 -13.84
CA ILE A 40 2.61 12.49 -13.83
C ILE A 40 2.23 13.10 -12.48
N PHE A 41 3.23 13.63 -11.78
CA PHE A 41 3.01 14.40 -10.56
C PHE A 41 2.85 15.89 -10.89
N ILE A 42 1.77 16.51 -10.42
CA ILE A 42 1.54 17.95 -10.53
C ILE A 42 1.83 18.58 -9.16
N ASP A 43 2.93 19.33 -9.07
CA ASP A 43 3.38 19.97 -7.83
C ASP A 43 2.68 21.31 -7.59
N GLU A 44 1.35 21.28 -7.63
CA GLU A 44 0.50 22.44 -7.38
C GLU A 44 -0.65 22.06 -6.44
N PRO A 45 -1.07 22.93 -5.50
CA PRO A 45 -2.21 22.69 -4.63
C PRO A 45 -3.53 22.93 -5.36
N LEU A 46 -4.02 21.94 -6.10
CA LEU A 46 -5.23 22.05 -6.94
C LEU A 46 -6.54 21.81 -6.19
N ILE A 47 -6.51 21.26 -4.96
CA ILE A 47 -7.72 20.99 -4.17
C ILE A 47 -7.55 21.38 -2.71
N ILE A 48 -8.66 21.75 -2.08
CA ILE A 48 -8.77 21.92 -0.62
C ILE A 48 -9.52 20.70 -0.07
N LYS A 49 -8.84 19.84 0.68
CA LYS A 49 -9.46 18.69 1.33
C LYS A 49 -9.97 19.10 2.72
N LYS A 50 -11.29 19.08 2.91
CA LYS A 50 -11.91 19.19 4.24
C LYS A 50 -12.00 17.78 4.83
N GLY A 51 -11.39 17.56 6.00
CA GLY A 51 -11.46 16.29 6.73
C GLY A 51 -12.51 16.34 7.85
N GLY A 52 -12.75 15.19 8.49
CA GLY A 52 -13.58 15.13 9.72
C GLY A 52 -15.04 14.73 9.50
N HIS A 53 -15.39 14.20 8.32
CA HIS A 53 -16.71 13.63 8.10
C HIS A 53 -16.87 12.27 8.80
N SER A 54 -18.03 12.02 9.41
CA SER A 54 -18.32 10.81 10.20
C SER A 54 -18.35 9.51 9.39
N ASP A 55 -18.47 9.61 8.07
CA ASP A 55 -18.52 8.51 7.09
C ASP A 55 -17.16 8.12 6.51
N GLN A 56 -16.07 8.71 7.02
CA GLN A 56 -14.73 8.37 6.54
C GLN A 56 -14.35 6.92 6.89
N LEU A 57 -14.03 6.10 5.89
CA LEU A 57 -13.58 4.70 6.05
C LEU A 57 -12.40 4.56 7.03
N SER A 58 -11.54 5.56 7.11
CA SER A 58 -10.43 5.60 8.07
C SER A 58 -10.88 5.67 9.54
N GLY A 59 -12.10 6.14 9.80
CA GLY A 59 -12.72 6.12 11.13
C GLY A 59 -13.36 4.77 11.48
N VAL A 60 -13.84 4.04 10.46
CA VAL A 60 -14.51 2.74 10.62
C VAL A 60 -13.50 1.61 10.78
N HIS A 61 -12.41 1.64 10.04
CA HIS A 61 -11.41 0.57 10.03
C HIS A 61 -10.15 0.96 10.80
N TRP A 62 -9.84 0.22 11.89
CA TRP A 62 -8.56 0.40 12.58
C TRP A 62 -7.39 -0.11 11.71
N GLY A 63 -6.25 0.58 11.77
CA GLY A 63 -5.02 0.11 11.14
C GLY A 63 -5.15 -0.08 9.63
N MET A 64 -5.49 0.98 8.90
CA MET A 64 -5.63 0.99 7.43
C MET A 64 -4.42 0.38 6.71
N ASP A 65 -3.23 0.44 7.30
CA ASP A 65 -2.03 -0.15 6.73
C ASP A 65 -2.09 -1.68 6.58
N ARG A 66 -3.00 -2.37 7.28
CA ARG A 66 -3.27 -3.80 7.03
C ARG A 66 -3.70 -4.06 5.58
N PHE A 67 -4.57 -3.21 5.07
CA PHE A 67 -5.10 -3.32 3.71
C PHE A 67 -4.04 -2.89 2.68
N ARG A 68 -3.29 -1.83 2.97
CA ARG A 68 -2.19 -1.39 2.10
C ARG A 68 -1.08 -2.43 1.99
N ILE A 69 -0.71 -3.10 3.10
CA ILE A 69 0.23 -4.21 3.09
C ILE A 69 -0.29 -5.35 2.23
N ARG A 70 -1.58 -5.72 2.35
CA ARG A 70 -2.19 -6.75 1.50
C ARG A 70 -2.09 -6.40 0.02
N SER A 71 -2.35 -5.16 -0.35
CA SER A 71 -2.22 -4.70 -1.73
C SER A 71 -0.78 -4.74 -2.23
N LEU A 72 0.19 -4.33 -1.40
CA LEU A 72 1.62 -4.42 -1.73
C LEU A 72 2.07 -5.88 -1.90
N GLU A 73 1.65 -6.79 -1.01
CA GLU A 73 1.93 -8.21 -1.10
C GLU A 73 1.32 -8.84 -2.37
N LYS A 74 0.12 -8.41 -2.78
CA LYS A 74 -0.46 -8.81 -4.07
C LYS A 74 0.44 -8.37 -5.24
N LEU A 75 0.83 -7.10 -5.25
CA LEU A 75 1.71 -6.56 -6.29
C LEU A 75 3.04 -7.33 -6.35
N LEU A 76 3.64 -7.65 -5.20
CA LEU A 76 4.90 -8.40 -5.12
C LEU A 76 4.80 -9.84 -5.64
N ASN A 77 3.60 -10.41 -5.69
CA ASN A 77 3.31 -11.72 -6.29
C ASN A 77 2.94 -11.65 -7.79
N GLU A 78 2.81 -10.44 -8.36
CA GLU A 78 2.54 -10.29 -9.79
C GLU A 78 3.76 -10.70 -10.63
N PRO A 79 3.59 -11.53 -11.65
CA PRO A 79 4.69 -11.91 -12.53
C PRO A 79 5.16 -10.70 -13.36
N GLY A 80 6.48 -10.52 -13.46
CA GLY A 80 7.08 -9.49 -14.32
C GLY A 80 7.18 -8.09 -13.71
N ILE A 81 6.96 -7.93 -12.40
CA ILE A 81 7.28 -6.67 -11.71
C ILE A 81 8.77 -6.34 -11.88
N LYS A 82 9.08 -5.11 -12.26
CA LYS A 82 10.47 -4.65 -12.39
C LYS A 82 11.16 -4.65 -11.01
N LEU A 83 12.45 -5.02 -10.96
CA LEU A 83 13.19 -5.14 -9.69
C LEU A 83 13.16 -3.84 -8.87
N VAL A 84 13.29 -2.68 -9.50
CA VAL A 84 13.20 -1.38 -8.81
C VAL A 84 11.85 -1.20 -8.12
N HIS A 85 10.75 -1.51 -8.76
CA HIS A 85 9.42 -1.42 -8.17
C HIS A 85 9.20 -2.48 -7.08
N LYS A 86 9.77 -3.68 -7.25
CA LYS A 86 9.75 -4.74 -6.26
C LYS A 86 10.41 -4.26 -4.96
N ASN A 87 11.63 -3.75 -5.04
CA ASN A 87 12.37 -3.28 -3.86
C ASN A 87 11.69 -2.09 -3.17
N ASP A 88 11.14 -1.15 -3.94
CA ASP A 88 10.37 -0.03 -3.39
C ASP A 88 9.09 -0.51 -2.69
N ALA A 89 8.37 -1.46 -3.27
CA ALA A 89 7.20 -2.07 -2.64
C ALA A 89 7.56 -2.80 -1.34
N ILE A 90 8.70 -3.52 -1.29
CA ILE A 90 9.19 -4.20 -0.08
C ILE A 90 9.53 -3.16 1.00
N ARG A 91 10.24 -2.08 0.68
CA ARG A 91 10.53 -0.99 1.63
C ARG A 91 9.26 -0.39 2.22
N GLU A 92 8.24 -0.20 1.38
CA GLU A 92 6.95 0.32 1.82
C GLU A 92 6.20 -0.67 2.72
N VAL A 93 6.24 -1.99 2.44
CA VAL A 93 5.71 -3.03 3.34
C VAL A 93 6.38 -2.97 4.70
N ILE A 94 7.72 -2.89 4.74
CA ILE A 94 8.50 -2.81 5.99
C ILE A 94 8.10 -1.57 6.81
N LEU A 95 7.97 -0.41 6.16
CA LEU A 95 7.54 0.82 6.80
C LEU A 95 6.14 0.71 7.42
N LYS A 96 5.18 0.19 6.66
CA LYS A 96 3.79 0.01 7.13
C LYS A 96 3.69 -1.02 8.26
N LEU A 97 4.47 -2.09 8.19
CA LEU A 97 4.56 -3.07 9.27
C LEU A 97 5.10 -2.44 10.57
N ALA A 98 6.10 -1.57 10.48
CA ALA A 98 6.62 -0.85 11.65
C ALA A 98 5.55 0.04 12.30
N ILE A 99 4.71 0.71 11.50
CA ILE A 99 3.59 1.51 12.01
C ILE A 99 2.56 0.62 12.74
N LEU A 100 2.21 -0.54 12.15
CA LEU A 100 1.26 -1.48 12.78
C LEU A 100 1.80 -2.08 14.07
N ILE A 101 3.09 -2.44 14.13
CA ILE A 101 3.76 -2.95 15.32
C ILE A 101 3.65 -1.93 16.44
N ASN A 102 4.12 -0.69 16.19
CA ASN A 102 4.08 0.39 17.18
C ASN A 102 2.66 0.68 17.68
N GLY A 103 1.69 0.74 16.75
CA GLY A 103 0.29 0.96 17.09
C GLY A 103 -0.32 -0.19 17.90
N SER A 104 0.09 -1.43 17.63
CA SER A 104 -0.39 -2.63 18.34
C SER A 104 0.20 -2.74 19.74
N GLN A 105 1.47 -2.45 19.91
CA GLN A 105 2.14 -2.40 21.21
C GLN A 105 1.51 -1.34 22.14
N LYS A 106 1.26 -0.12 21.63
CA LYS A 106 0.55 0.93 22.38
C LYS A 106 -0.84 0.49 22.84
N ARG A 107 -1.51 -0.39 22.10
CA ARG A 107 -2.83 -0.95 22.43
C ARG A 107 -2.75 -2.28 23.17
N LYS A 108 -1.56 -2.71 23.59
CA LYS A 108 -1.29 -3.97 24.31
C LYS A 108 -1.73 -5.22 23.52
N LYS A 109 -1.73 -5.16 22.20
CA LYS A 109 -2.01 -6.30 21.29
C LYS A 109 -0.70 -7.01 20.93
N PHE A 110 -0.02 -7.57 21.94
CA PHE A 110 1.34 -8.08 21.78
C PHE A 110 1.45 -9.24 20.78
N ALA A 111 0.56 -10.23 20.87
CA ALA A 111 0.58 -11.36 19.93
C ALA A 111 0.44 -10.92 18.45
N TYR A 112 -0.38 -9.90 18.19
CA TYR A 112 -0.48 -9.33 16.84
C TYR A 112 0.79 -8.56 16.48
N ALA A 113 1.38 -7.80 17.39
CA ALA A 113 2.64 -7.09 17.15
C ALA A 113 3.78 -8.08 16.81
N ASP A 114 3.86 -9.21 17.53
CA ASP A 114 4.87 -10.25 17.30
C ASP A 114 4.71 -10.90 15.91
N SER A 115 3.47 -11.19 15.49
CA SER A 115 3.22 -11.74 14.15
C SER A 115 3.61 -10.74 13.04
N MET A 116 3.37 -9.44 13.24
CA MET A 116 3.79 -8.41 12.29
C MET A 116 5.31 -8.22 12.29
N LEU A 117 5.97 -8.41 13.43
CA LEU A 117 7.43 -8.37 13.53
C LEU A 117 8.08 -9.50 12.72
N GLN A 118 7.57 -10.73 12.84
CA GLN A 118 8.03 -11.86 12.03
C GLN A 118 7.87 -11.60 10.53
N LYS A 119 6.72 -11.06 10.13
CA LYS A 119 6.47 -10.67 8.73
C LYS A 119 7.44 -9.58 8.27
N LYS A 120 7.74 -8.60 9.13
CA LYS A 120 8.70 -7.53 8.81
C LYS A 120 10.09 -8.10 8.59
N GLN A 121 10.58 -8.99 9.47
CA GLN A 121 11.86 -9.65 9.33
C GLN A 121 11.96 -10.49 8.04
N TYR A 122 10.89 -11.17 7.65
CA TYR A 122 10.84 -11.89 6.38
C TYR A 122 11.09 -10.97 5.18
N TRP A 123 10.43 -9.81 5.12
CA TRP A 123 10.60 -8.85 4.02
C TRP A 123 11.98 -8.17 4.05
N GLU A 124 12.52 -7.87 5.23
CA GLU A 124 13.88 -7.34 5.38
C GLU A 124 14.92 -8.31 4.82
N ASN A 125 14.77 -9.61 5.09
CA ASN A 125 15.68 -10.64 4.57
C ASN A 125 15.59 -10.76 3.02
N ILE A 126 14.41 -10.59 2.44
CA ILE A 126 14.26 -10.59 0.97
C ILE A 126 14.97 -9.36 0.38
N LEU A 127 14.72 -8.18 0.95
CA LEU A 127 15.32 -6.93 0.45
C LEU A 127 16.85 -7.01 0.47
N MET A 128 17.45 -7.51 1.54
CA MET A 128 18.91 -7.67 1.66
C MET A 128 19.47 -8.58 0.55
N ARG A 129 18.79 -9.67 0.22
CA ARG A 129 19.24 -10.59 -0.84
C ARG A 129 19.16 -9.95 -2.22
N ASP A 130 18.09 -9.19 -2.48
CA ASP A 130 17.89 -8.50 -3.77
C ASP A 130 18.86 -7.32 -3.97
N GLU A 131 19.50 -6.82 -2.91
CA GLU A 131 20.51 -5.74 -2.96
C GLU A 131 21.94 -6.29 -3.13
N ASP A 132 22.17 -7.57 -2.82
CA ASP A 132 23.49 -8.23 -2.93
C ASP A 132 23.70 -8.91 -4.30
N ASP A 133 22.64 -9.06 -5.12
CA ASP A 133 22.68 -9.64 -6.48
C ASP A 133 22.76 -8.53 -7.56
#